data_eb7d7d03d9bee93ad2ee6aac752dc35d
#
_entry.id   eb7d7d03d9bee93ad2ee6aac752dc35d
#
_cell.length_a   1.000
_cell.length_b   1.000
_cell.length_c   1.000
_cell.angle_alpha   90.00
_cell.angle_beta   90.00
_cell.angle_gamma   90.00
#
_symmetry.space_group_name_H-M   'P 1'
#
loop_
_entity.id
_entity.type
_entity.pdbx_description
1 polymer ?
#
loop_
_entity_poly.entity_id
_entity_poly.type
_entity_poly.pdbx_seq_one_letter_code
_entity_poly.pdbx_strand_id
1 'polypeptide(L)'
;RPGSAKWQARVKLADGSWHRFSTKTENIERATEVAMKFFYTSEDRLKNNLPQSTRKFRRVAEFARDRMQEELRSGSGHIVYKDYITALDKYLIPFFGSYDVANINAKALVDFGKWRTEQLGRKAHHSTINTHNTALNRVLDEAEQRGWITHAIRPKPINDGIKTESRGSFTKEEYKTIYEALRTFHKASDNPNTQATREVLRNYVLVLANTGM
;
A
#
# COMPACT_ATOMS: atom_id res chain seq x y z
N ARG A 1 4.60 33.76 -8.46
CA ARG A 1 5.75 33.47 -9.32
C ARG A 1 5.73 34.48 -10.46
N PRO A 2 6.84 35.12 -10.81
CA PRO A 2 6.90 35.94 -11.99
C PRO A 2 6.56 35.06 -13.21
N GLY A 3 5.56 35.46 -14.00
CA GLY A 3 5.16 34.77 -15.22
C GLY A 3 3.84 33.99 -15.20
N SER A 4 3.09 33.94 -14.09
CA SER A 4 1.75 33.34 -14.09
C SER A 4 0.68 34.42 -14.13
N ALA A 5 -0.11 34.49 -15.21
CA ALA A 5 -1.26 35.37 -15.32
C ALA A 5 -2.41 34.97 -14.37
N LYS A 6 -2.33 33.77 -13.72
CA LYS A 6 -3.39 33.24 -12.85
C LYS A 6 -3.17 33.66 -11.39
N TRP A 7 -4.24 34.13 -10.77
CA TRP A 7 -4.25 34.52 -9.38
C TRP A 7 -3.94 33.36 -8.44
N GLN A 8 -3.19 33.66 -7.37
CA GLN A 8 -2.88 32.75 -6.28
C GLN A 8 -3.66 33.18 -5.03
N ALA A 9 -4.39 32.27 -4.42
CA ALA A 9 -5.05 32.50 -3.15
C ALA A 9 -4.18 31.97 -2.00
N ARG A 10 -4.22 32.65 -0.87
CA ARG A 10 -3.66 32.21 0.40
C ARG A 10 -4.71 32.39 1.49
N VAL A 11 -5.14 31.28 2.05
CA VAL A 11 -6.22 31.24 3.06
C VAL A 11 -5.64 30.72 4.37
N LYS A 12 -5.95 31.39 5.48
CA LYS A 12 -5.60 30.93 6.81
C LYS A 12 -6.70 29.98 7.28
N LEU A 13 -6.32 28.77 7.68
CA LEU A 13 -7.24 27.76 8.20
C LEU A 13 -7.42 27.94 9.71
N ALA A 14 -8.44 27.31 10.29
CA ALA A 14 -8.74 27.43 11.71
C ALA A 14 -7.67 26.82 12.65
N ASP A 15 -6.88 25.88 12.14
CA ASP A 15 -5.68 25.34 12.81
C ASP A 15 -4.49 26.31 12.81
N GLY A 16 -4.67 27.52 12.27
CA GLY A 16 -3.64 28.54 12.14
C GLY A 16 -2.71 28.35 10.94
N SER A 17 -2.80 27.25 10.22
CA SER A 17 -1.97 26.99 9.04
C SER A 17 -2.41 27.81 7.82
N TRP A 18 -1.48 28.06 6.90
CA TRP A 18 -1.76 28.78 5.67
C TRP A 18 -1.82 27.80 4.49
N HIS A 19 -2.97 27.79 3.81
CA HIS A 19 -3.14 27.04 2.57
C HIS A 19 -3.03 27.96 1.35
N ARG A 20 -2.09 27.61 0.44
CA ARG A 20 -1.86 28.36 -0.81
C ARG A 20 -2.22 27.51 -2.00
N PHE A 21 -3.01 28.07 -2.94
CA PHE A 21 -3.41 27.38 -4.16
C PHE A 21 -3.63 28.35 -5.32
N SER A 22 -3.57 27.85 -6.56
CA SER A 22 -3.93 28.62 -7.75
C SER A 22 -5.44 28.62 -7.93
N THR A 23 -6.02 29.80 -8.17
CA THR A 23 -7.44 29.95 -8.49
C THR A 23 -7.77 29.53 -9.94
N LYS A 24 -6.73 29.27 -10.73
CA LYS A 24 -6.82 28.88 -12.15
C LYS A 24 -7.52 29.91 -13.06
N THR A 25 -7.74 31.12 -12.59
CA THR A 25 -8.37 32.22 -13.32
C THR A 25 -7.52 33.48 -13.28
N GLU A 26 -7.65 34.31 -14.29
CA GLU A 26 -7.02 35.63 -14.42
C GLU A 26 -7.97 36.76 -13.97
N ASN A 27 -9.25 36.46 -13.85
CA ASN A 27 -10.25 37.40 -13.34
C ASN A 27 -10.23 37.43 -11.82
N ILE A 28 -10.05 38.64 -11.24
CA ILE A 28 -9.91 38.83 -9.78
C ILE A 28 -11.20 38.50 -9.04
N GLU A 29 -12.38 38.82 -9.61
CA GLU A 29 -13.66 38.54 -8.96
C GLU A 29 -13.88 37.05 -8.82
N ARG A 30 -13.67 36.28 -9.93
CA ARG A 30 -13.73 34.82 -9.90
C ARG A 30 -12.66 34.20 -8.98
N ALA A 31 -11.48 34.80 -8.93
CA ALA A 31 -10.42 34.35 -8.00
C ALA A 31 -10.84 34.51 -6.54
N THR A 32 -11.52 35.64 -6.22
CA THR A 32 -12.06 35.89 -4.89
C THR A 32 -13.16 34.89 -4.56
N GLU A 33 -14.10 34.63 -5.46
CA GLU A 33 -15.14 33.61 -5.28
C GLU A 33 -14.56 32.23 -4.98
N VAL A 34 -13.54 31.81 -5.75
CA VAL A 34 -12.86 30.54 -5.54
C VAL A 34 -12.19 30.47 -4.17
N ALA A 35 -11.54 31.57 -3.75
CA ALA A 35 -10.90 31.65 -2.44
C ALA A 35 -11.90 31.60 -1.28
N MET A 36 -13.01 32.35 -1.39
CA MET A 36 -14.09 32.37 -0.40
C MET A 36 -14.78 31.00 -0.30
N LYS A 37 -15.09 30.39 -1.45
CA LYS A 37 -15.65 29.03 -1.47
C LYS A 37 -14.73 28.03 -0.76
N PHE A 38 -13.43 28.10 -0.99
CA PHE A 38 -12.47 27.23 -0.30
C PHE A 38 -12.49 27.46 1.21
N PHE A 39 -12.50 28.73 1.65
CA PHE A 39 -12.57 29.10 3.06
C PHE A 39 -13.80 28.53 3.75
N TYR A 40 -15.01 28.80 3.23
CA TYR A 40 -16.25 28.30 3.81
C TYR A 40 -16.34 26.76 3.78
N THR A 41 -15.87 26.12 2.70
CA THR A 41 -15.80 24.67 2.64
C THR A 41 -14.86 24.11 3.72
N SER A 42 -13.73 24.76 3.98
CA SER A 42 -12.78 24.34 5.02
C SER A 42 -13.37 24.46 6.42
N GLU A 43 -14.12 25.55 6.68
CA GLU A 43 -14.83 25.76 7.95
C GLU A 43 -15.94 24.71 8.16
N ASP A 44 -16.73 24.44 7.13
CA ASP A 44 -17.79 23.43 7.19
C ASP A 44 -17.22 22.02 7.43
N ARG A 45 -16.10 21.70 6.77
CA ARG A 45 -15.37 20.45 7.03
C ARG A 45 -14.93 20.34 8.48
N LEU A 46 -14.41 21.42 9.06
CA LEU A 46 -13.99 21.42 10.46
C LEU A 46 -15.18 21.16 11.40
N LYS A 47 -16.32 21.82 11.19
CA LYS A 47 -17.56 21.60 11.96
C LYS A 47 -18.03 20.14 11.92
N ASN A 48 -17.77 19.47 10.81
CA ASN A 48 -18.09 18.04 10.60
C ASN A 48 -16.95 17.09 10.98
N ASN A 49 -15.95 17.54 11.72
CA ASN A 49 -14.77 16.76 12.10
C ASN A 49 -14.02 16.14 10.89
N LEU A 50 -14.04 16.80 9.74
CA LEU A 50 -13.32 16.42 8.55
C LEU A 50 -12.04 17.25 8.40
N PRO A 51 -11.00 16.73 7.72
CA PRO A 51 -9.78 17.49 7.46
C PRO A 51 -10.09 18.77 6.67
N GLN A 52 -9.59 19.90 7.10
CA GLN A 52 -9.78 21.20 6.43
C GLN A 52 -9.13 21.24 5.04
N SER A 53 -8.03 20.53 4.87
CA SER A 53 -7.36 20.36 3.58
C SER A 53 -7.07 18.89 3.30
N THR A 54 -6.93 18.56 2.02
CA THR A 54 -6.58 17.21 1.58
C THR A 54 -5.51 17.28 0.49
N ARG A 55 -4.98 16.15 0.11
CA ARG A 55 -3.94 16.03 -0.93
C ARG A 55 -4.32 14.96 -1.95
N LYS A 56 -3.80 15.10 -3.16
CA LYS A 56 -3.94 14.06 -4.18
C LYS A 56 -3.23 12.79 -3.73
N PHE A 57 -3.88 11.65 -3.96
CA PHE A 57 -3.35 10.33 -3.60
C PHE A 57 -1.94 10.11 -4.12
N ARG A 58 -1.68 10.48 -5.39
CA ARG A 58 -0.32 10.40 -5.97
C ARG A 58 0.74 11.02 -5.07
N ARG A 59 0.48 12.24 -4.56
CA ARG A 59 1.46 12.94 -3.72
C ARG A 59 1.67 12.24 -2.38
N VAL A 60 0.60 11.71 -1.78
CA VAL A 60 0.68 10.97 -0.51
C VAL A 60 1.40 9.64 -0.71
N ALA A 61 1.11 8.95 -1.83
CA ALA A 61 1.77 7.69 -2.19
C ALA A 61 3.28 7.88 -2.43
N GLU A 62 3.70 9.02 -3.01
CA GLU A 62 5.11 9.38 -3.13
C GLU A 62 5.79 9.46 -1.76
N PHE A 63 5.19 10.12 -0.78
CA PHE A 63 5.74 10.18 0.58
C PHE A 63 5.85 8.79 1.22
N ALA A 64 4.81 7.97 1.12
CA ALA A 64 4.84 6.61 1.65
C ALA A 64 5.91 5.74 0.96
N ARG A 65 6.04 5.88 -0.37
CA ARG A 65 7.07 5.19 -1.16
C ARG A 65 8.48 5.62 -0.74
N ASP A 66 8.72 6.93 -0.67
CA ASP A 66 10.04 7.49 -0.33
C ASP A 66 10.46 7.03 1.08
N ARG A 67 9.53 6.97 2.04
CA ARG A 67 9.77 6.44 3.38
C ARG A 67 10.16 4.96 3.33
N MET A 68 9.39 4.11 2.64
CA MET A 68 9.72 2.69 2.51
C MET A 68 11.07 2.46 1.81
N GLN A 69 11.42 3.27 0.81
CA GLN A 69 12.72 3.22 0.15
C GLN A 69 13.86 3.60 1.10
N GLU A 70 13.67 4.62 1.92
CA GLU A 70 14.67 5.03 2.90
C GLU A 70 14.88 3.97 3.98
N GLU A 71 13.80 3.37 4.50
CA GLU A 71 13.87 2.25 5.44
C GLU A 71 14.60 1.04 4.83
N LEU A 72 14.39 0.75 3.54
CA LEU A 72 15.13 -0.32 2.84
C LEU A 72 16.62 0.01 2.70
N ARG A 73 16.99 1.27 2.42
CA ARG A 73 18.40 1.70 2.29
C ARG A 73 19.12 1.66 3.63
N SER A 74 18.45 2.06 4.71
CA SER A 74 19.02 2.06 6.06
C SER A 74 19.10 0.66 6.69
N GLY A 75 18.52 -0.36 6.03
CA GLY A 75 18.45 -1.73 6.55
C GLY A 75 17.44 -1.96 7.66
N SER A 76 16.64 -0.93 8.01
CA SER A 76 15.54 -1.04 8.99
C SER A 76 14.22 -1.54 8.37
N GLY A 77 14.11 -1.52 7.03
CA GLY A 77 12.91 -1.90 6.30
C GLY A 77 12.81 -3.40 6.02
N HIS A 78 11.57 -3.88 5.93
CA HIS A 78 11.29 -5.25 5.54
C HIS A 78 11.40 -5.42 4.02
N ILE A 79 11.96 -6.55 3.56
CA ILE A 79 12.12 -6.86 2.13
C ILE A 79 10.79 -6.77 1.34
N VAL A 80 9.65 -7.06 1.99
CA VAL A 80 8.31 -6.98 1.41
C VAL A 80 7.92 -5.56 0.95
N TYR A 81 8.62 -4.52 1.39
CA TYR A 81 8.38 -3.15 0.92
C TYR A 81 8.62 -2.99 -0.57
N LYS A 82 9.47 -3.82 -1.18
CA LYS A 82 9.64 -3.87 -2.64
C LYS A 82 8.33 -4.23 -3.35
N ASP A 83 7.57 -5.17 -2.77
CA ASP A 83 6.28 -5.58 -3.31
C ASP A 83 5.22 -4.48 -3.12
N TYR A 84 5.22 -3.79 -1.98
CA TYR A 84 4.33 -2.66 -1.72
C TYR A 84 4.60 -1.48 -2.66
N ILE A 85 5.87 -1.14 -2.90
CA ILE A 85 6.28 -0.11 -3.86
C ILE A 85 5.82 -0.49 -5.27
N THR A 86 6.00 -1.75 -5.66
CA THR A 86 5.53 -2.27 -6.95
C THR A 86 4.00 -2.16 -7.07
N ALA A 87 3.26 -2.49 -6.01
CA ALA A 87 1.81 -2.36 -5.98
C ALA A 87 1.35 -0.89 -6.07
N LEU A 88 2.07 0.03 -5.41
CA LEU A 88 1.83 1.47 -5.52
C LEU A 88 2.01 1.95 -6.96
N ASP A 89 3.15 1.66 -7.57
CA ASP A 89 3.51 2.21 -8.88
C ASP A 89 2.68 1.61 -10.02
N LYS A 90 2.39 0.31 -9.99
CA LYS A 90 1.69 -0.39 -11.06
C LYS A 90 0.16 -0.35 -10.98
N TYR A 91 -0.40 -0.23 -9.77
CA TYR A 91 -1.84 -0.37 -9.57
C TYR A 91 -2.48 0.81 -8.84
N LEU A 92 -1.96 1.19 -7.67
CA LEU A 92 -2.63 2.16 -6.81
C LEU A 92 -2.51 3.60 -7.33
N ILE A 93 -1.33 4.01 -7.77
CA ILE A 93 -1.11 5.37 -8.33
C ILE A 93 -1.81 5.53 -9.68
N PRO A 94 -1.78 4.58 -10.62
CA PRO A 94 -2.54 4.68 -11.87
C PRO A 94 -4.04 4.85 -11.65
N PHE A 95 -4.62 4.15 -10.69
CA PHE A 95 -6.06 4.24 -10.41
C PHE A 95 -6.43 5.43 -9.53
N PHE A 96 -5.84 5.53 -8.34
CA PHE A 96 -6.21 6.54 -7.34
C PHE A 96 -5.48 7.88 -7.47
N GLY A 97 -4.45 7.99 -8.31
CA GLY A 97 -3.53 9.13 -8.31
C GLY A 97 -4.18 10.51 -8.46
N SER A 98 -5.30 10.61 -9.18
CA SER A 98 -6.07 11.84 -9.36
C SER A 98 -7.09 12.12 -8.25
N TYR A 99 -7.40 11.12 -7.41
CA TYR A 99 -8.33 11.28 -6.30
C TYR A 99 -7.73 12.16 -5.20
N ASP A 100 -8.55 12.93 -4.52
CA ASP A 100 -8.17 13.45 -3.22
C ASP A 100 -8.24 12.31 -2.19
N VAL A 101 -7.22 12.16 -1.37
CA VAL A 101 -7.13 11.02 -0.44
C VAL A 101 -8.33 10.93 0.50
N ALA A 102 -8.90 12.08 0.89
CA ALA A 102 -10.11 12.15 1.73
C ALA A 102 -11.40 11.72 1.01
N ASN A 103 -11.37 11.58 -0.31
CA ASN A 103 -12.53 11.17 -1.13
C ASN A 103 -12.50 9.70 -1.51
N ILE A 104 -11.48 8.96 -1.08
CA ILE A 104 -11.42 7.51 -1.28
C ILE A 104 -12.37 6.86 -0.29
N ASN A 105 -13.46 6.33 -0.78
CA ASN A 105 -14.53 5.69 0.00
C ASN A 105 -14.71 4.22 -0.40
N ALA A 106 -15.66 3.54 0.23
CA ALA A 106 -15.94 2.12 -0.05
C ALA A 106 -16.27 1.85 -1.53
N LYS A 107 -17.00 2.76 -2.19
CA LYS A 107 -17.31 2.66 -3.62
C LYS A 107 -16.04 2.69 -4.46
N ALA A 108 -15.14 3.64 -4.19
CA ALA A 108 -13.86 3.75 -4.90
C ALA A 108 -12.99 2.50 -4.73
N LEU A 109 -13.05 1.82 -3.56
CA LEU A 109 -12.36 0.55 -3.34
C LEU A 109 -12.96 -0.59 -4.17
N VAL A 110 -14.30 -0.65 -4.30
CA VAL A 110 -14.98 -1.63 -5.16
C VAL A 110 -14.62 -1.41 -6.63
N ASP A 111 -14.64 -0.15 -7.09
CA ASP A 111 -14.28 0.21 -8.46
C ASP A 111 -12.80 -0.12 -8.75
N PHE A 112 -11.91 0.10 -7.79
CA PHE A 112 -10.52 -0.37 -7.88
C PHE A 112 -10.42 -1.89 -8.00
N GLY A 113 -11.22 -2.65 -7.26
CA GLY A 113 -11.27 -4.11 -7.35
C GLY A 113 -11.62 -4.61 -8.76
N LYS A 114 -12.62 -3.98 -9.40
CA LYS A 114 -13.01 -4.28 -10.79
C LYS A 114 -11.89 -3.93 -11.76
N TRP A 115 -11.38 -2.71 -11.70
CA TRP A 115 -10.29 -2.24 -12.54
C TRP A 115 -9.04 -3.13 -12.41
N ARG A 116 -8.68 -3.52 -11.18
CA ARG A 116 -7.55 -4.44 -10.94
C ARG A 116 -7.75 -5.79 -11.61
N THR A 117 -8.98 -6.34 -11.59
CA THR A 117 -9.32 -7.60 -12.26
C THR A 117 -9.14 -7.48 -13.77
N GLU A 118 -9.56 -6.36 -14.36
CA GLU A 118 -9.34 -6.05 -15.78
C GLU A 118 -7.86 -5.96 -16.11
N GLN A 119 -7.06 -5.26 -15.31
CA GLN A 119 -5.61 -5.12 -15.51
C GLN A 119 -4.87 -6.45 -15.41
N LEU A 120 -5.33 -7.37 -14.56
CA LEU A 120 -4.73 -8.70 -14.39
C LEU A 120 -5.25 -9.74 -15.39
N GLY A 121 -6.35 -9.45 -16.10
CA GLY A 121 -7.04 -10.42 -16.96
C GLY A 121 -7.65 -11.61 -16.21
N ARG A 122 -7.65 -11.58 -14.87
CA ARG A 122 -8.19 -12.63 -14.00
C ARG A 122 -8.50 -12.09 -12.60
N LYS A 123 -9.34 -12.77 -11.85
CA LYS A 123 -9.54 -12.46 -10.43
C LYS A 123 -8.23 -12.66 -9.65
N ALA A 124 -7.86 -11.68 -8.82
CA ALA A 124 -6.64 -11.73 -8.05
C ALA A 124 -6.70 -12.76 -6.92
N HIS A 125 -5.57 -13.38 -6.59
CA HIS A 125 -5.43 -14.21 -5.41
C HIS A 125 -5.49 -13.36 -4.13
N HIS A 126 -5.92 -13.99 -3.03
CA HIS A 126 -6.01 -13.37 -1.73
C HIS A 126 -4.70 -12.71 -1.28
N SER A 127 -3.55 -13.34 -1.54
CA SER A 127 -2.22 -12.80 -1.24
C SER A 127 -1.92 -11.51 -2.01
N THR A 128 -2.25 -11.46 -3.30
CA THR A 128 -2.08 -10.28 -4.15
C THR A 128 -2.93 -9.11 -3.63
N ILE A 129 -4.20 -9.36 -3.29
CA ILE A 129 -5.08 -8.33 -2.74
C ILE A 129 -4.56 -7.86 -1.40
N ASN A 130 -4.06 -8.75 -0.56
CA ASN A 130 -3.47 -8.40 0.74
C ASN A 130 -2.26 -7.47 0.58
N THR A 131 -1.37 -7.75 -0.37
CA THR A 131 -0.24 -6.88 -0.70
C THR A 131 -0.70 -5.48 -1.12
N HIS A 132 -1.69 -5.40 -2.03
CA HIS A 132 -2.25 -4.11 -2.48
C HIS A 132 -2.94 -3.36 -1.34
N ASN A 133 -3.72 -4.05 -0.50
CA ASN A 133 -4.39 -3.45 0.64
C ASN A 133 -3.39 -2.93 1.69
N THR A 134 -2.31 -3.68 1.93
CA THR A 134 -1.25 -3.24 2.85
C THR A 134 -0.52 -2.02 2.28
N ALA A 135 -0.21 -2.00 0.98
CA ALA A 135 0.38 -0.85 0.33
C ALA A 135 -0.54 0.39 0.39
N LEU A 136 -1.84 0.21 0.17
CA LEU A 136 -2.85 1.28 0.33
C LEU A 136 -2.90 1.78 1.77
N ASN A 137 -2.89 0.88 2.77
CA ASN A 137 -2.90 1.26 4.18
C ASN A 137 -1.67 2.11 4.55
N ARG A 138 -0.48 1.83 4.00
CA ARG A 138 0.72 2.67 4.19
C ARG A 138 0.50 4.10 3.70
N VAL A 139 -0.19 4.28 2.58
CA VAL A 139 -0.54 5.61 2.07
C VAL A 139 -1.58 6.30 2.97
N LEU A 140 -2.56 5.55 3.45
CA LEU A 140 -3.58 6.09 4.36
C LEU A 140 -2.98 6.46 5.72
N ASP A 141 -2.02 5.67 6.24
CA ASP A 141 -1.27 5.99 7.47
C ASP A 141 -0.52 7.31 7.31
N GLU A 142 0.16 7.51 6.18
CA GLU A 142 0.85 8.76 5.87
C GLU A 142 -0.10 9.95 5.79
N ALA A 143 -1.28 9.75 5.18
CA ALA A 143 -2.32 10.77 5.09
C ALA A 143 -2.91 11.13 6.45
N GLU A 144 -3.13 10.15 7.32
CA GLU A 144 -3.67 10.33 8.67
C GLU A 144 -2.67 11.03 9.58
N GLN A 145 -1.39 10.62 9.57
CA GLN A 145 -0.31 11.28 10.32
C GLN A 145 -0.15 12.76 9.95
N ARG A 146 -0.45 13.12 8.69
CA ARG A 146 -0.37 14.52 8.21
C ARG A 146 -1.69 15.27 8.30
N GLY A 147 -2.73 14.68 8.89
CA GLY A 147 -4.03 15.30 9.05
C GLY A 147 -4.80 15.54 7.73
N TRP A 148 -4.49 14.80 6.66
CA TRP A 148 -5.21 14.91 5.38
C TRP A 148 -6.42 14.00 5.30
N ILE A 149 -6.52 13.02 6.18
CA ILE A 149 -7.71 12.23 6.49
C ILE A 149 -7.85 12.10 7.99
N THR A 150 -9.05 11.78 8.46
CA THR A 150 -9.30 11.39 9.87
C THR A 150 -9.59 9.90 9.93
N HIS A 151 -9.46 9.31 11.10
CA HIS A 151 -9.80 7.91 11.31
C HIS A 151 -11.26 7.60 10.93
N ALA A 152 -12.17 8.54 11.14
CA ALA A 152 -13.60 8.38 10.83
C ALA A 152 -13.91 8.20 9.34
N ILE A 153 -13.12 8.84 8.46
CA ILE A 153 -13.31 8.75 7.00
C ILE A 153 -12.33 7.79 6.32
N ARG A 154 -11.46 7.15 7.10
CA ARG A 154 -10.49 6.19 6.57
C ARG A 154 -11.20 4.98 5.99
N PRO A 155 -11.05 4.67 4.69
CA PRO A 155 -11.66 3.50 4.09
C PRO A 155 -11.01 2.22 4.61
N LYS A 156 -11.81 1.15 4.72
CA LYS A 156 -11.34 -0.19 5.14
C LYS A 156 -11.31 -1.09 3.91
N PRO A 157 -10.12 -1.41 3.37
CA PRO A 157 -10.01 -2.32 2.23
C PRO A 157 -10.47 -3.73 2.61
N ILE A 158 -11.24 -4.36 1.73
CA ILE A 158 -11.71 -5.73 1.88
C ILE A 158 -10.85 -6.65 0.99
N ASN A 159 -10.67 -7.88 1.42
CA ASN A 159 -9.99 -8.90 0.63
C ASN A 159 -10.98 -10.00 0.22
N ASP A 160 -11.45 -9.93 -1.01
CA ASP A 160 -12.36 -10.87 -1.68
C ASP A 160 -11.65 -11.79 -2.69
N GLY A 161 -10.33 -11.90 -2.58
CA GLY A 161 -9.49 -12.67 -3.49
C GLY A 161 -9.74 -14.17 -3.44
N ILE A 162 -9.28 -14.86 -4.49
CA ILE A 162 -9.32 -16.32 -4.54
C ILE A 162 -8.42 -16.84 -3.43
N LYS A 163 -8.99 -17.60 -2.50
CA LYS A 163 -8.22 -18.31 -1.48
C LYS A 163 -7.50 -19.47 -2.15
N THR A 164 -6.21 -19.56 -1.93
CA THR A 164 -5.45 -20.76 -2.28
C THR A 164 -5.78 -21.83 -1.25
N GLU A 165 -6.03 -23.05 -1.69
CA GLU A 165 -6.14 -24.17 -0.76
C GLU A 165 -4.86 -24.27 0.07
N SER A 166 -5.01 -24.59 1.32
CA SER A 166 -3.89 -24.89 2.21
C SER A 166 -3.09 -26.04 1.60
N ARG A 167 -1.78 -25.91 1.60
CA ARG A 167 -0.93 -27.06 1.23
C ARG A 167 -1.28 -28.21 2.16
N GLY A 168 -1.53 -29.39 1.58
CA GLY A 168 -1.76 -30.59 2.36
C GLY A 168 -0.57 -30.88 3.29
N SER A 169 -0.85 -31.53 4.41
CA SER A 169 0.21 -32.13 5.24
C SER A 169 0.60 -33.49 4.65
N PHE A 170 1.86 -33.84 4.80
CA PHE A 170 2.30 -35.19 4.45
C PHE A 170 1.64 -36.24 5.34
N THR A 171 1.23 -37.34 4.74
CA THR A 171 0.83 -38.54 5.49
C THR A 171 2.06 -39.18 6.16
N LYS A 172 1.82 -40.09 7.10
CA LYS A 172 2.91 -40.82 7.75
C LYS A 172 3.75 -41.64 6.74
N GLU A 173 3.10 -42.21 5.72
CA GLU A 173 3.70 -43.00 4.66
C GLU A 173 4.56 -42.12 3.76
N GLU A 174 4.04 -40.95 3.34
CA GLU A 174 4.81 -39.96 2.56
C GLU A 174 5.99 -39.44 3.37
N TYR A 175 5.81 -39.12 4.64
CA TYR A 175 6.92 -38.70 5.51
C TYR A 175 7.99 -39.79 5.63
N LYS A 176 7.60 -41.05 5.78
CA LYS A 176 8.56 -42.17 5.83
C LYS A 176 9.37 -42.25 4.54
N THR A 177 8.71 -42.13 3.39
CA THR A 177 9.37 -42.11 2.08
C THR A 177 10.37 -40.95 1.97
N ILE A 178 9.98 -39.74 2.38
CA ILE A 178 10.87 -38.56 2.41
C ILE A 178 12.05 -38.80 3.33
N TYR A 179 11.82 -39.32 4.52
CA TYR A 179 12.85 -39.61 5.49
C TYR A 179 13.89 -40.61 4.97
N GLU A 180 13.42 -41.72 4.36
CA GLU A 180 14.28 -42.75 3.76
C GLU A 180 15.12 -42.18 2.61
N ALA A 181 14.50 -41.38 1.73
CA ALA A 181 15.21 -40.70 0.65
C ALA A 181 16.28 -39.74 1.18
N LEU A 182 16.01 -38.97 2.21
CA LEU A 182 16.94 -38.02 2.83
C LEU A 182 18.17 -38.69 3.46
N ARG A 183 18.06 -39.97 3.88
CA ARG A 183 19.20 -40.72 4.45
C ARG A 183 20.34 -40.89 3.48
N THR A 184 20.08 -41.00 2.20
CA THR A 184 21.07 -41.21 1.12
C THR A 184 21.26 -39.99 0.22
N PHE A 185 20.37 -39.00 0.29
CA PHE A 185 20.34 -37.85 -0.59
C PHE A 185 21.65 -37.04 -0.60
N HIS A 186 22.31 -36.92 0.56
CA HIS A 186 23.59 -36.22 0.65
C HIS A 186 24.70 -36.93 -0.12
N LYS A 187 24.64 -38.25 -0.23
CA LYS A 187 25.65 -39.06 -0.93
C LYS A 187 25.49 -39.02 -2.45
N ALA A 188 24.35 -38.51 -2.96
CA ALA A 188 24.05 -38.43 -4.38
C ALA A 188 24.70 -37.23 -5.09
N SER A 189 25.74 -36.63 -4.53
CA SER A 189 26.51 -35.54 -5.13
C SER A 189 27.98 -35.70 -4.78
N ASP A 190 28.86 -35.48 -5.74
CA ASP A 190 30.30 -35.51 -5.55
C ASP A 190 30.85 -34.18 -5.00
N ASN A 191 30.04 -33.12 -4.95
CA ASN A 191 30.46 -31.82 -4.45
C ASN A 191 30.28 -31.73 -2.91
N PRO A 192 31.36 -31.52 -2.14
CA PRO A 192 31.33 -31.49 -0.67
C PRO A 192 30.36 -30.42 -0.10
N ASN A 193 30.30 -29.23 -0.73
CA ASN A 193 29.40 -28.16 -0.27
C ASN A 193 27.93 -28.56 -0.48
N THR A 194 27.62 -29.25 -1.57
CA THR A 194 26.30 -29.78 -1.84
C THR A 194 25.92 -30.88 -0.86
N GLN A 195 26.87 -31.76 -0.53
CA GLN A 195 26.67 -32.82 0.49
C GLN A 195 26.34 -32.19 1.85
N ALA A 196 27.13 -31.22 2.30
CA ALA A 196 26.90 -30.51 3.58
C ALA A 196 25.51 -29.81 3.60
N THR A 197 25.14 -29.12 2.52
CA THR A 197 23.83 -28.47 2.43
C THR A 197 22.68 -29.48 2.52
N ARG A 198 22.81 -30.64 1.84
CA ARG A 198 21.80 -31.71 1.86
C ARG A 198 21.71 -32.39 3.23
N GLU A 199 22.82 -32.48 3.97
CA GLU A 199 22.84 -33.01 5.34
C GLU A 199 22.12 -32.04 6.29
N VAL A 200 22.37 -30.75 6.17
CA VAL A 200 21.62 -29.71 6.92
C VAL A 200 20.13 -29.78 6.61
N LEU A 201 19.75 -29.94 5.32
CA LEU A 201 18.35 -30.09 4.92
C LEU A 201 17.70 -31.30 5.59
N ARG A 202 18.38 -32.46 5.61
CA ARG A 202 17.90 -33.65 6.31
C ARG A 202 17.62 -33.36 7.78
N ASN A 203 18.58 -32.77 8.47
CA ASN A 203 18.46 -32.48 9.88
C ASN A 203 17.33 -31.47 10.15
N TYR A 204 17.20 -30.47 9.29
CA TYR A 204 16.11 -29.48 9.37
C TYR A 204 14.73 -30.12 9.22
N VAL A 205 14.54 -31.00 8.22
CA VAL A 205 13.27 -31.72 8.01
C VAL A 205 12.92 -32.59 9.22
N LEU A 206 13.93 -33.28 9.82
CA LEU A 206 13.73 -34.09 11.01
C LEU A 206 13.31 -33.25 12.22
N VAL A 207 13.92 -32.09 12.43
CA VAL A 207 13.56 -31.19 13.52
C VAL A 207 12.13 -30.69 13.33
N LEU A 208 11.77 -30.19 12.13
CA LEU A 208 10.41 -29.72 11.86
C LEU A 208 9.34 -30.79 12.09
N ALA A 209 9.59 -32.02 11.61
CA ALA A 209 8.62 -33.11 11.73
C ALA A 209 8.43 -33.57 13.19
N ASN A 210 9.47 -33.48 14.04
CA ASN A 210 9.40 -33.92 15.42
C ASN A 210 8.98 -32.80 16.39
N THR A 211 9.14 -31.53 16.03
CA THR A 211 8.79 -30.42 16.90
C THR A 211 7.46 -29.76 16.54
N GLY A 212 6.92 -30.07 15.37
CA GLY A 212 5.67 -29.46 14.86
C GLY A 212 5.79 -27.96 14.52
N MET A 213 7.03 -27.48 14.35
CA MET A 213 7.30 -26.08 13.93
C MET A 213 7.09 -25.86 12.44
#